data_93bd5e9dd1455a25af7a64d1daa040fd
#
_entry.id   93bd5e9dd1455a25af7a64d1daa040fd
#
_cell.length_a   1.000
_cell.length_b   1.000
_cell.length_c   1.000
_cell.angle_alpha   90.00
_cell.angle_beta   90.00
_cell.angle_gamma   90.00
#
_symmetry.space_group_name_H-M   'P 1'
#
loop_
_entity.id
_entity.type
_entity.pdbx_description
1 polymer ?
#
loop_
_entity_poly.entity_id
_entity_poly.type
_entity_poly.pdbx_seq_one_letter_code
_entity_poly.pdbx_strand_id
1 'polypeptide(L)'
;SSVLRGSGLSSSAAFEVLIAAILDGLYNGFVVDAKTRAVIAQKVENVYFGKPCGLMDQMASSVGGMVTIDFKEQDAKVEAIACDFAAKGYALCVVNTGGDHGDLTDDYAAIRKEMEAVAAHFGKHVLREVELETVESHVGELRRACGDRAVLRALHYYDENARVLEQAAAIRG
;
A
#
# COMPACT_ATOMS: atom_id res chain seq x y z
N SER A 1 -16.53 -3.96 15.78
CA SER A 1 -15.76 -4.40 14.64
C SER A 1 -15.24 -5.82 14.86
N SER A 2 -15.32 -6.65 13.85
CA SER A 2 -14.70 -7.99 13.85
C SER A 2 -13.23 -7.97 13.39
N VAL A 3 -12.75 -6.83 12.89
CA VAL A 3 -11.34 -6.65 12.53
C VAL A 3 -10.51 -6.49 13.81
N LEU A 4 -9.58 -7.41 14.02
CA LEU A 4 -8.73 -7.43 15.21
C LEU A 4 -7.73 -6.28 15.18
N ARG A 5 -7.58 -5.57 16.30
CA ARG A 5 -6.59 -4.49 16.44
C ARG A 5 -5.17 -5.09 16.50
N GLY A 6 -4.22 -4.43 15.86
CA GLY A 6 -2.81 -4.86 15.86
C GLY A 6 -2.52 -6.15 15.11
N SER A 7 -3.47 -6.69 14.37
CA SER A 7 -3.32 -7.98 13.65
C SER A 7 -2.63 -7.86 12.28
N GLY A 8 -2.17 -6.67 11.89
CA GLY A 8 -1.63 -6.44 10.53
C GLY A 8 -2.68 -6.39 9.42
N LEU A 9 -3.97 -6.36 9.77
CA LEU A 9 -5.09 -6.32 8.82
C LEU A 9 -5.65 -4.91 8.62
N SER A 10 -4.84 -3.89 8.82
CA SER A 10 -5.19 -2.48 8.58
C SER A 10 -6.48 -2.03 9.30
N SER A 11 -6.59 -2.38 10.60
CA SER A 11 -7.80 -2.08 11.38
C SER A 11 -8.08 -0.58 11.51
N SER A 12 -7.07 0.30 11.48
CA SER A 12 -7.24 1.76 11.47
C SER A 12 -7.91 2.21 10.18
N ALA A 13 -7.36 1.83 9.02
CA ALA A 13 -7.91 2.17 7.71
C ALA A 13 -9.35 1.67 7.55
N ALA A 14 -9.64 0.43 7.96
CA ALA A 14 -10.98 -0.14 7.93
C ALA A 14 -11.97 0.66 8.79
N PHE A 15 -11.55 1.11 9.98
CA PHE A 15 -12.37 1.91 10.87
C PHE A 15 -12.63 3.31 10.30
N GLU A 16 -11.59 4.00 9.82
CA GLU A 16 -11.69 5.34 9.24
C GLU A 16 -12.61 5.37 8.02
N VAL A 17 -12.44 4.40 7.11
CA VAL A 17 -13.28 4.25 5.92
C VAL A 17 -14.73 3.94 6.31
N LEU A 18 -14.97 3.11 7.33
CA LEU A 18 -16.31 2.82 7.84
C LEU A 18 -16.98 4.08 8.38
N ILE A 19 -16.27 4.86 9.20
CA ILE A 19 -16.83 6.12 9.75
C ILE A 19 -17.11 7.11 8.61
N ALA A 20 -16.21 7.25 7.65
CA ALA A 20 -16.43 8.11 6.48
C ALA A 20 -17.68 7.67 5.69
N ALA A 21 -17.88 6.35 5.49
CA ALA A 21 -19.05 5.82 4.80
C ALA A 21 -20.34 6.07 5.59
N ILE A 22 -20.33 5.93 6.92
CA ILE A 22 -21.48 6.22 7.77
C ILE A 22 -21.87 7.71 7.67
N LEU A 23 -20.90 8.61 7.77
CA LEU A 23 -21.14 10.05 7.68
C LEU A 23 -21.66 10.45 6.29
N ASP A 24 -21.08 9.89 5.23
CA ASP A 24 -21.55 10.09 3.86
C ASP A 24 -23.01 9.63 3.70
N GLY A 25 -23.37 8.48 4.24
CA GLY A 25 -24.75 7.97 4.21
C GLY A 25 -25.74 8.83 4.99
N LEU A 26 -25.34 9.28 6.18
CA LEU A 26 -26.23 10.07 7.06
C LEU A 26 -26.44 11.51 6.58
N TYR A 27 -25.42 12.12 6.00
CA TYR A 27 -25.43 13.57 5.71
C TYR A 27 -25.33 13.92 4.23
N ASN A 28 -24.91 12.97 3.39
CA ASN A 28 -24.64 13.22 1.97
C ASN A 28 -25.36 12.27 1.01
N GLY A 29 -26.08 11.25 1.50
CA GLY A 29 -26.78 10.30 0.64
C GLY A 29 -25.89 9.38 -0.18
N PHE A 30 -24.69 9.03 0.32
CA PHE A 30 -23.70 8.16 -0.34
C PHE A 30 -23.17 8.69 -1.69
N VAL A 31 -22.93 10.00 -1.81
CA VAL A 31 -22.40 10.59 -3.05
C VAL A 31 -20.87 10.55 -3.15
N VAL A 32 -20.16 10.29 -2.04
CA VAL A 32 -18.70 10.21 -2.03
C VAL A 32 -18.25 8.86 -2.59
N ASP A 33 -17.49 8.87 -3.68
CA ASP A 33 -16.96 7.65 -4.26
C ASP A 33 -15.89 6.98 -3.37
N ALA A 34 -15.59 5.70 -3.67
CA ALA A 34 -14.69 4.89 -2.86
C ALA A 34 -13.25 5.46 -2.82
N LYS A 35 -12.74 6.03 -3.92
CA LYS A 35 -11.39 6.61 -3.99
C LYS A 35 -11.31 7.86 -3.11
N THR A 36 -12.27 8.76 -3.25
CA THR A 36 -12.34 9.98 -2.44
C THR A 36 -12.45 9.65 -0.96
N ARG A 37 -13.25 8.65 -0.59
CA ARG A 37 -13.38 8.18 0.79
C ARG A 37 -12.07 7.67 1.34
N ALA A 38 -11.30 6.91 0.56
CA ALA A 38 -9.97 6.42 0.93
C ALA A 38 -8.98 7.57 1.16
N VAL A 39 -8.98 8.57 0.28
CA VAL A 39 -8.12 9.76 0.41
C VAL A 39 -8.46 10.58 1.67
N ILE A 40 -9.76 10.73 1.98
CA ILE A 40 -10.19 11.39 3.21
C ILE A 40 -9.67 10.64 4.43
N ALA A 41 -9.84 9.31 4.48
CA ALA A 41 -9.37 8.47 5.57
C ALA A 41 -7.84 8.57 5.74
N GLN A 42 -7.05 8.48 4.68
CA GLN A 42 -5.60 8.67 4.74
C GLN A 42 -5.22 10.05 5.29
N LYS A 43 -5.92 11.11 4.85
CA LYS A 43 -5.67 12.46 5.35
C LYS A 43 -5.92 12.57 6.85
N VAL A 44 -6.95 11.90 7.35
CA VAL A 44 -7.23 11.85 8.80
C VAL A 44 -6.06 11.20 9.53
N GLU A 45 -5.57 10.06 9.09
CA GLU A 45 -4.45 9.36 9.72
C GLU A 45 -3.15 10.18 9.67
N ASN A 46 -2.81 10.74 8.50
CA ASN A 46 -1.56 11.48 8.31
C ASN A 46 -1.55 12.86 8.98
N VAL A 47 -2.66 13.59 8.93
CA VAL A 47 -2.70 14.99 9.37
C VAL A 47 -3.19 15.14 10.81
N TYR A 48 -4.28 14.43 11.17
CA TYR A 48 -4.88 14.59 12.50
C TYR A 48 -4.26 13.67 13.54
N PHE A 49 -3.93 12.44 13.17
CA PHE A 49 -3.24 11.50 14.06
C PHE A 49 -1.71 11.58 13.95
N GLY A 50 -1.18 12.26 12.93
CA GLY A 50 0.26 12.42 12.74
C GLY A 50 0.99 11.12 12.42
N LYS A 51 0.28 10.08 12.00
CA LYS A 51 0.85 8.78 11.66
C LYS A 51 1.04 8.67 10.14
N PRO A 52 2.29 8.66 9.65
CA PRO A 52 2.54 8.55 8.22
C PRO A 52 2.10 7.18 7.69
N CYS A 53 1.17 7.16 6.76
CA CYS A 53 0.74 5.95 6.07
C CYS A 53 0.61 6.18 4.56
N GLY A 54 0.71 5.09 3.78
CA GLY A 54 0.35 5.06 2.35
C GLY A 54 -1.17 5.07 2.16
N LEU A 55 -1.62 5.02 0.91
CA LEU A 55 -3.05 5.04 0.57
C LEU A 55 -3.62 3.63 0.32
N MET A 56 -2.76 2.60 0.29
CA MET A 56 -3.15 1.25 -0.13
C MET A 56 -4.25 0.66 0.75
N ASP A 57 -4.10 0.74 2.06
CA ASP A 57 -4.99 0.10 3.03
C ASP A 57 -6.37 0.74 3.01
N GLN A 58 -6.42 2.07 2.98
CA GLN A 58 -7.67 2.81 2.88
C GLN A 58 -8.37 2.56 1.53
N MET A 59 -7.58 2.48 0.45
CA MET A 59 -8.13 2.19 -0.88
C MET A 59 -8.73 0.79 -0.94
N ALA A 60 -7.99 -0.23 -0.50
CA ALA A 60 -8.46 -1.60 -0.44
C ALA A 60 -9.72 -1.76 0.44
N SER A 61 -9.72 -1.11 1.62
CA SER A 61 -10.87 -1.13 2.53
C SER A 61 -12.10 -0.42 1.96
N SER A 62 -11.90 0.65 1.21
CA SER A 62 -13.00 1.45 0.65
C SER A 62 -13.61 0.85 -0.60
N VAL A 63 -12.80 0.29 -1.48
CA VAL A 63 -13.26 -0.35 -2.73
C VAL A 63 -13.83 -1.72 -2.46
N GLY A 64 -13.18 -2.49 -1.59
CA GLY A 64 -13.57 -3.85 -1.24
C GLY A 64 -13.24 -4.88 -2.32
N GLY A 65 -13.38 -6.16 -1.97
CA GLY A 65 -13.03 -7.26 -2.85
C GLY A 65 -11.52 -7.36 -3.11
N MET A 66 -11.17 -7.98 -4.23
CA MET A 66 -9.79 -8.04 -4.69
C MET A 66 -9.54 -6.95 -5.74
N VAL A 67 -8.47 -6.19 -5.56
CA VAL A 67 -8.15 -5.05 -6.41
C VAL A 67 -6.66 -5.01 -6.77
N THR A 68 -6.33 -4.50 -7.94
CA THR A 68 -5.01 -3.96 -8.23
C THR A 68 -5.07 -2.44 -8.09
N ILE A 69 -4.00 -1.86 -7.53
CA ILE A 69 -3.90 -0.42 -7.34
C ILE A 69 -2.55 0.03 -7.90
N ASP A 70 -2.56 0.88 -8.91
CA ASP A 70 -1.35 1.52 -9.44
C ASP A 70 -1.31 2.98 -8.99
N PHE A 71 -0.30 3.32 -8.20
CA PHE A 71 -0.05 4.66 -7.67
C PHE A 71 0.90 5.51 -8.53
N LYS A 72 1.11 5.15 -9.79
CA LYS A 72 2.00 5.89 -10.68
C LYS A 72 1.54 7.33 -10.86
N GLU A 73 0.24 7.50 -11.08
CA GLU A 73 -0.37 8.82 -11.25
C GLU A 73 -0.92 9.32 -9.90
N GLN A 74 -1.12 10.64 -9.79
CA GLN A 74 -1.70 11.24 -8.59
C GLN A 74 -3.12 10.70 -8.31
N ASP A 75 -3.90 10.46 -9.36
CA ASP A 75 -5.15 9.74 -9.28
C ASP A 75 -4.90 8.24 -9.49
N ALA A 76 -4.77 7.49 -8.40
CA ALA A 76 -4.48 6.07 -8.43
C ALA A 76 -5.45 5.30 -9.31
N LYS A 77 -4.91 4.44 -10.19
CA LYS A 77 -5.70 3.54 -11.02
C LYS A 77 -6.05 2.30 -10.21
N VAL A 78 -7.34 2.07 -10.01
CA VAL A 78 -7.87 0.92 -9.25
C VAL A 78 -8.70 0.04 -10.16
N GLU A 79 -8.36 -1.24 -10.23
CA GLU A 79 -9.07 -2.22 -11.03
C GLU A 79 -9.53 -3.37 -10.13
N ALA A 80 -10.83 -3.66 -10.13
CA ALA A 80 -11.37 -4.83 -9.44
C ALA A 80 -11.01 -6.11 -10.19
N ILE A 81 -10.64 -7.15 -9.43
CA ILE A 81 -10.40 -8.49 -9.95
C ILE A 81 -11.52 -9.38 -9.42
N ALA A 82 -12.32 -9.96 -10.33
CA ALA A 82 -13.33 -10.91 -9.96
C ALA A 82 -12.65 -12.22 -9.53
N CYS A 83 -12.68 -12.50 -8.23
CA CYS A 83 -12.13 -13.73 -7.67
C CYS A 83 -12.96 -14.17 -6.48
N ASP A 84 -13.46 -15.39 -6.54
CA ASP A 84 -14.11 -16.07 -5.43
C ASP A 84 -13.28 -17.32 -5.07
N PHE A 85 -12.44 -17.19 -4.06
CA PHE A 85 -11.63 -18.30 -3.58
C PHE A 85 -12.48 -19.45 -3.02
N ALA A 86 -13.60 -19.14 -2.37
CA ALA A 86 -14.47 -20.16 -1.80
C ALA A 86 -15.13 -21.00 -2.90
N ALA A 87 -15.58 -20.37 -3.98
CA ALA A 87 -16.12 -21.09 -5.13
C ALA A 87 -15.08 -22.00 -5.83
N LYS A 88 -13.79 -21.65 -5.69
CA LYS A 88 -12.66 -22.45 -6.19
C LYS A 88 -12.16 -23.50 -5.17
N GLY A 89 -12.81 -23.64 -4.02
CA GLY A 89 -12.46 -24.62 -2.97
C GLY A 89 -11.30 -24.18 -2.06
N TYR A 90 -10.94 -22.89 -2.04
CA TYR A 90 -9.90 -22.35 -1.18
C TYR A 90 -10.49 -21.53 -0.03
N ALA A 91 -9.79 -21.50 1.10
CA ALA A 91 -10.08 -20.64 2.24
C ALA A 91 -8.91 -19.70 2.52
N LEU A 92 -9.20 -18.43 2.71
CA LEU A 92 -8.22 -17.47 3.18
C LEU A 92 -8.16 -17.53 4.71
N CYS A 93 -7.01 -17.93 5.24
CA CYS A 93 -6.80 -18.05 6.69
C CYS A 93 -5.86 -16.95 7.17
N VAL A 94 -6.26 -16.27 8.24
CA VAL A 94 -5.42 -15.31 8.96
C VAL A 94 -5.01 -15.92 10.30
N VAL A 95 -3.69 -16.06 10.51
CA VAL A 95 -3.13 -16.60 11.75
C VAL A 95 -2.60 -15.45 12.60
N ASN A 96 -3.16 -15.26 13.78
CA ASN A 96 -2.63 -14.30 14.75
C ASN A 96 -1.42 -14.90 15.44
N THR A 97 -0.23 -14.34 15.19
CA THR A 97 1.04 -14.76 15.79
C THR A 97 1.32 -14.09 17.14
N GLY A 98 0.42 -13.20 17.59
CA GLY A 98 0.58 -12.46 18.85
C GLY A 98 1.59 -11.31 18.80
N GLY A 99 2.14 -10.99 17.63
CA GLY A 99 3.02 -9.83 17.44
C GLY A 99 2.24 -8.52 17.35
N ASP A 100 2.84 -7.42 17.82
CA ASP A 100 2.33 -6.07 17.66
C ASP A 100 3.32 -5.27 16.80
N HIS A 101 2.78 -4.40 15.93
CA HIS A 101 3.56 -3.54 15.03
C HIS A 101 3.67 -2.09 15.55
N GLY A 102 3.17 -1.80 16.76
CA GLY A 102 3.11 -0.46 17.33
C GLY A 102 4.46 0.24 17.42
N ASP A 103 5.53 -0.51 17.69
CA ASP A 103 6.88 0.01 17.89
C ASP A 103 7.70 0.13 16.57
N LEU A 104 7.14 -0.23 15.42
CA LEU A 104 7.87 -0.26 14.13
C LEU A 104 7.61 0.95 13.24
N THR A 105 7.03 2.03 13.76
CA THR A 105 6.68 3.22 12.98
C THR A 105 7.88 3.84 12.25
N ASP A 106 9.04 3.90 12.91
CA ASP A 106 10.27 4.45 12.33
C ASP A 106 10.82 3.57 11.20
N ASP A 107 10.71 2.25 11.34
CA ASP A 107 11.11 1.31 10.29
C ASP A 107 10.21 1.40 9.06
N TYR A 108 8.90 1.56 9.25
CA TYR A 108 7.97 1.81 8.15
C TYR A 108 8.26 3.14 7.44
N ALA A 109 8.50 4.22 8.19
CA ALA A 109 8.87 5.51 7.62
C ALA A 109 10.21 5.45 6.87
N ALA A 110 11.17 4.65 7.35
CA ALA A 110 12.47 4.46 6.73
C ALA A 110 12.35 3.75 5.35
N ILE A 111 11.37 2.87 5.13
CA ILE A 111 11.19 2.19 3.85
C ILE A 111 11.03 3.21 2.72
N ARG A 112 10.13 4.14 2.88
CA ARG A 112 9.86 5.18 1.89
C ARG A 112 11.07 6.09 1.68
N LYS A 113 11.67 6.59 2.76
CA LYS A 113 12.84 7.49 2.71
C LYS A 113 14.02 6.85 1.98
N GLU A 114 14.27 5.57 2.22
CA GLU A 114 15.39 4.86 1.60
C GLU A 114 15.15 4.62 0.10
N MET A 115 13.93 4.29 -0.31
CA MET A 115 13.57 4.18 -1.73
C MET A 115 13.67 5.54 -2.44
N GLU A 116 13.21 6.62 -1.80
CA GLU A 116 13.34 7.99 -2.31
C GLU A 116 14.80 8.42 -2.43
N ALA A 117 15.68 8.02 -1.49
CA ALA A 117 17.10 8.31 -1.57
C ALA A 117 17.77 7.63 -2.79
N VAL A 118 17.39 6.40 -3.11
CA VAL A 118 17.87 5.72 -4.32
C VAL A 118 17.37 6.43 -5.58
N ALA A 119 16.10 6.82 -5.64
CA ALA A 119 15.55 7.57 -6.77
C ALA A 119 16.24 8.93 -6.94
N ALA A 120 16.47 9.66 -5.83
CA ALA A 120 17.13 10.95 -5.82
C ALA A 120 18.58 10.91 -6.32
N HIS A 121 19.29 9.78 -6.14
CA HIS A 121 20.61 9.57 -6.72
C HIS A 121 20.61 9.72 -8.26
N PHE A 122 19.51 9.38 -8.91
CA PHE A 122 19.30 9.54 -10.35
C PHE A 122 18.55 10.83 -10.73
N GLY A 123 18.36 11.76 -9.79
CA GLY A 123 17.60 12.99 -10.01
C GLY A 123 16.10 12.77 -10.19
N LYS A 124 15.56 11.68 -9.63
CA LYS A 124 14.16 11.30 -9.68
C LYS A 124 13.51 11.40 -8.31
N HIS A 125 12.17 11.48 -8.27
CA HIS A 125 11.42 11.59 -7.03
C HIS A 125 11.05 10.22 -6.45
N VAL A 126 10.74 9.25 -7.32
CA VAL A 126 10.31 7.91 -6.94
C VAL A 126 10.97 6.86 -7.83
N LEU A 127 11.11 5.63 -7.32
CA LEU A 127 11.71 4.51 -8.07
C LEU A 127 10.94 4.16 -9.35
N ARG A 128 9.66 4.49 -9.42
CA ARG A 128 8.85 4.26 -10.63
C ARG A 128 9.36 5.04 -11.87
N GLU A 129 10.19 6.06 -11.65
CA GLU A 129 10.81 6.87 -12.71
C GLU A 129 12.21 6.40 -13.09
N VAL A 130 12.71 5.34 -12.44
CA VAL A 130 14.04 4.74 -12.67
C VAL A 130 13.85 3.32 -13.16
N GLU A 131 14.57 2.93 -14.22
CA GLU A 131 14.53 1.56 -14.72
C GLU A 131 15.36 0.64 -13.82
N LEU A 132 14.90 -0.62 -13.62
CA LEU A 132 15.61 -1.62 -12.81
C LEU A 132 17.08 -1.80 -13.24
N GLU A 133 17.33 -1.94 -14.53
CA GLU A 133 18.68 -2.11 -15.10
C GLU A 133 19.62 -0.96 -14.72
N THR A 134 19.08 0.27 -14.58
CA THR A 134 19.86 1.42 -14.12
C THR A 134 20.26 1.25 -12.65
N VAL A 135 19.36 0.78 -11.80
CA VAL A 135 19.67 0.50 -10.39
C VAL A 135 20.70 -0.62 -10.27
N GLU A 136 20.51 -1.71 -11.00
CA GLU A 136 21.41 -2.88 -10.97
C GLU A 136 22.82 -2.53 -11.44
N SER A 137 22.96 -1.73 -12.50
CA SER A 137 24.27 -1.31 -13.01
C SER A 137 25.02 -0.35 -12.08
N HIS A 138 24.31 0.33 -11.14
CA HIS A 138 24.89 1.30 -10.20
C HIS A 138 24.92 0.81 -8.74
N VAL A 139 24.69 -0.49 -8.49
CA VAL A 139 24.63 -1.04 -7.10
C VAL A 139 25.84 -0.64 -6.26
N GLY A 140 27.05 -0.68 -6.82
CA GLY A 140 28.28 -0.32 -6.11
C GLY A 140 28.32 1.16 -5.66
N GLU A 141 27.76 2.07 -6.45
CA GLU A 141 27.67 3.50 -6.13
C GLU A 141 26.56 3.74 -5.11
N LEU A 142 25.40 3.14 -5.34
CA LEU A 142 24.23 3.26 -4.46
C LEU A 142 24.52 2.75 -3.06
N ARG A 143 25.26 1.64 -2.92
CA ARG A 143 25.68 1.13 -1.62
C ARG A 143 26.51 2.14 -0.82
N ARG A 144 27.41 2.88 -1.51
CA ARG A 144 28.21 3.92 -0.87
C ARG A 144 27.42 5.17 -0.55
N ALA A 145 26.47 5.55 -1.41
CA ALA A 145 25.68 6.78 -1.28
C ALA A 145 24.48 6.64 -0.34
N CYS A 146 23.74 5.54 -0.44
CA CYS A 146 22.46 5.34 0.23
C CYS A 146 22.48 4.21 1.27
N GLY A 147 23.51 3.34 1.24
CA GLY A 147 23.63 2.18 2.13
C GLY A 147 22.99 0.91 1.57
N ASP A 148 23.41 -0.23 2.09
CA ASP A 148 22.99 -1.56 1.61
C ASP A 148 21.47 -1.78 1.74
N ARG A 149 20.88 -1.33 2.85
CA ARG A 149 19.44 -1.51 3.10
C ARG A 149 18.58 -0.75 2.09
N ALA A 150 18.96 0.46 1.71
CA ALA A 150 18.25 1.23 0.69
C ALA A 150 18.27 0.54 -0.68
N VAL A 151 19.43 -0.02 -1.06
CA VAL A 151 19.58 -0.77 -2.31
C VAL A 151 18.71 -2.03 -2.30
N LEU A 152 18.75 -2.81 -1.21
CA LEU A 152 17.91 -4.01 -1.09
C LEU A 152 16.41 -3.68 -1.16
N ARG A 153 15.97 -2.58 -0.54
CA ARG A 153 14.59 -2.12 -0.63
C ARG A 153 14.21 -1.68 -2.03
N ALA A 154 15.11 -1.04 -2.74
CA ALA A 154 14.88 -0.66 -4.14
C ALA A 154 14.73 -1.90 -5.03
N LEU A 155 15.61 -2.88 -4.93
CA LEU A 155 15.49 -4.13 -5.68
C LEU A 155 14.20 -4.88 -5.34
N HIS A 156 13.87 -4.99 -4.05
CA HIS A 156 12.62 -5.58 -3.59
C HIS A 156 11.37 -4.86 -4.17
N TYR A 157 11.40 -3.54 -4.30
CA TYR A 157 10.33 -2.78 -4.93
C TYR A 157 10.05 -3.24 -6.36
N TYR A 158 11.09 -3.45 -7.17
CA TYR A 158 10.89 -3.90 -8.56
C TYR A 158 10.36 -5.33 -8.63
N ASP A 159 10.87 -6.23 -7.78
CA ASP A 159 10.40 -7.60 -7.68
C ASP A 159 8.92 -7.67 -7.28
N GLU A 160 8.52 -6.90 -6.26
CA GLU A 160 7.12 -6.85 -5.81
C GLU A 160 6.20 -6.23 -6.86
N ASN A 161 6.67 -5.20 -7.56
CA ASN A 161 5.87 -4.57 -8.61
C ASN A 161 5.63 -5.54 -9.79
N ALA A 162 6.62 -6.32 -10.18
CA ALA A 162 6.47 -7.39 -11.18
C ALA A 162 5.50 -8.49 -10.68
N ARG A 163 5.67 -8.92 -9.43
CA ARG A 163 4.84 -9.96 -8.82
C ARG A 163 3.36 -9.58 -8.75
N VAL A 164 3.03 -8.29 -8.51
CA VAL A 164 1.64 -7.81 -8.55
C VAL A 164 1.00 -8.08 -9.91
N LEU A 165 1.71 -7.81 -11.00
CA LEU A 165 1.20 -8.02 -12.36
C LEU A 165 1.02 -9.52 -12.67
N GLU A 166 1.98 -10.35 -12.27
CA GLU A 166 1.91 -11.81 -12.43
C GLU A 166 0.73 -12.41 -11.65
N GLN A 167 0.57 -12.02 -10.38
CA GLN A 167 -0.54 -12.48 -9.54
C GLN A 167 -1.89 -12.03 -10.10
N ALA A 168 -2.01 -10.77 -10.52
CA ALA A 168 -3.24 -10.25 -11.11
C ALA A 168 -3.60 -11.02 -12.40
N ALA A 169 -2.62 -11.33 -13.25
CA ALA A 169 -2.83 -12.13 -14.45
C ALA A 169 -3.27 -13.58 -14.10
N ALA A 170 -2.58 -14.21 -13.15
CA ALA A 170 -2.91 -15.56 -12.70
C ALA A 170 -4.32 -15.70 -12.08
N ILE A 171 -4.80 -14.66 -11.38
CA ILE A 171 -6.14 -14.65 -10.78
C ILE A 171 -7.22 -14.47 -11.84
N ARG A 172 -6.94 -13.67 -12.87
CA ARG A 172 -7.87 -13.43 -13.99
C ARG A 172 -8.05 -14.68 -14.88
N GLY A 173 -7.10 -15.63 -14.85
CA GLY A 173 -7.16 -16.93 -15.50
C GLY A 173 -6.77 -16.95 -16.91
#